data_e8525363ed7275234e876869c692778a
#
_entry.id   e8525363ed7275234e876869c692778a
#
_cell.length_a   1.000
_cell.length_b   1.000
_cell.length_c   1.000
_cell.angle_alpha   90.00
_cell.angle_beta   90.00
_cell.angle_gamma   90.00
#
_symmetry.space_group_name_H-M   'P 1'
#
loop_
_entity.id
_entity.type
_entity.pdbx_description
1 polymer ?
#
loop_
_entity_poly.entity_id
_entity_poly.type
_entity_poly.pdbx_seq_one_letter_code
_entity_poly.pdbx_strand_id
1 'polypeptide(L)'
;TRIIPGVQAGGEGLSGLYVRGGTPDQNLVLMDGIALYETSHVAGLSSIFMEENIREASFVKNGFPARYGGRLSGVLDIHLKEGNKNKSYSLFSAGIAGAKVHLEGPLIKNKTTYMLSGRTSWLNFYINNLLRKYTRFDDINVAYSDVYGKLTHYFSPSSTLSFTAYRGSDRFHLSKTNVIPQEDFTLSVFDRNGLNWKNEMA
;
A
#
# COMPACT_ATOMS: atom_id res chain seq x y z
N THR A 1 4.23 3.03 -15.68
CA THR A 1 2.85 3.02 -16.25
C THR A 1 2.58 4.21 -17.18
N ARG A 2 3.25 5.37 -17.02
CA ARG A 2 3.08 6.56 -17.89
C ARG A 2 3.48 6.33 -19.37
N ILE A 3 4.22 5.27 -19.66
CA ILE A 3 4.75 4.97 -21.00
C ILE A 3 3.79 4.05 -21.80
N ILE A 4 2.73 3.51 -21.18
CA ILE A 4 1.81 2.58 -21.84
C ILE A 4 0.70 3.37 -22.53
N PRO A 5 0.53 3.28 -23.86
CA PRO A 5 -0.53 4.00 -24.57
C PRO A 5 -1.92 3.64 -24.04
N GLY A 6 -2.76 4.68 -23.80
CA GLY A 6 -4.12 4.52 -23.25
C GLY A 6 -4.16 4.28 -21.74
N VAL A 7 -3.06 4.45 -21.02
CA VAL A 7 -2.99 4.40 -19.57
C VAL A 7 -2.53 5.75 -19.06
N GLN A 8 -3.31 6.35 -18.17
CA GLN A 8 -2.96 7.59 -17.49
C GLN A 8 -2.84 7.29 -15.99
N ALA A 9 -1.77 7.75 -15.37
CA ALA A 9 -1.70 7.83 -13.92
C ALA A 9 -2.56 9.01 -13.46
N GLY A 10 -3.16 8.91 -12.29
CA GLY A 10 -3.81 10.06 -11.65
C GLY A 10 -2.89 11.27 -11.59
N GLY A 11 -3.45 12.46 -11.49
CA GLY A 11 -2.71 13.71 -11.37
C GLY A 11 -1.72 13.70 -10.20
N GLU A 12 -0.87 14.70 -10.09
CA GLU A 12 0.13 14.80 -9.02
C GLU A 12 -0.52 14.62 -7.64
N GLY A 13 -0.03 13.62 -6.87
CA GLY A 13 -0.54 13.30 -5.52
C GLY A 13 -1.78 12.40 -5.49
N LEU A 14 -2.24 11.86 -6.61
CA LEU A 14 -3.35 10.90 -6.66
C LEU A 14 -2.89 9.60 -7.33
N SER A 15 -2.82 8.51 -6.59
CA SER A 15 -2.60 7.20 -7.18
C SER A 15 -3.93 6.70 -7.77
N GLY A 16 -4.05 6.74 -9.05
CA GLY A 16 -5.15 6.14 -9.80
C GLY A 16 -4.65 5.69 -11.14
N LEU A 17 -5.02 4.49 -11.54
CA LEU A 17 -4.74 3.98 -12.86
C LEU A 17 -6.00 4.19 -13.72
N TYR A 18 -5.94 5.15 -14.64
CA TYR A 18 -7.02 5.43 -15.58
C TYR A 18 -6.71 4.70 -16.89
N VAL A 19 -7.53 3.72 -17.24
CA VAL A 19 -7.32 2.89 -18.42
C VAL A 19 -8.44 3.17 -19.41
N ARG A 20 -8.10 3.72 -20.59
CA ARG A 20 -9.06 4.00 -21.69
C ARG A 20 -10.28 4.82 -21.26
N GLY A 21 -10.09 5.80 -20.40
CA GLY A 21 -11.16 6.63 -19.88
C GLY A 21 -11.99 6.00 -18.76
N GLY A 22 -11.69 4.77 -18.37
CA GLY A 22 -12.27 4.14 -17.17
C GLY A 22 -11.69 4.69 -15.89
N THR A 23 -12.48 4.68 -14.83
CA THR A 23 -12.08 5.12 -13.49
C THR A 23 -11.22 4.06 -12.77
N PRO A 24 -10.43 4.42 -11.76
CA PRO A 24 -9.55 3.48 -11.06
C PRO A 24 -10.26 2.28 -10.45
N ASP A 25 -11.51 2.43 -10.00
CA ASP A 25 -12.37 1.37 -9.46
C ASP A 25 -12.79 0.33 -10.51
N GLN A 26 -12.70 0.67 -11.80
CA GLN A 26 -12.98 -0.25 -12.90
C GLN A 26 -11.79 -1.16 -13.26
N ASN A 27 -10.64 -0.99 -12.64
CA ASN A 27 -9.50 -1.86 -12.83
C ASN A 27 -9.53 -3.01 -11.81
N LEU A 28 -9.14 -4.19 -12.27
CA LEU A 28 -8.85 -5.33 -11.41
C LEU A 28 -7.38 -5.29 -11.05
N VAL A 29 -7.07 -5.18 -9.78
CA VAL A 29 -5.70 -5.29 -9.27
C VAL A 29 -5.60 -6.56 -8.46
N LEU A 30 -4.68 -7.42 -8.85
CA LEU A 30 -4.41 -8.69 -8.19
C LEU A 30 -3.02 -8.67 -7.56
N MET A 31 -2.90 -9.27 -6.40
CA MET A 31 -1.62 -9.59 -5.77
C MET A 31 -1.59 -11.09 -5.45
N ASP A 32 -0.70 -11.83 -6.10
CA ASP A 32 -0.65 -13.29 -6.06
C ASP A 32 -2.01 -13.97 -6.35
N GLY A 33 -2.80 -13.38 -7.27
CA GLY A 33 -4.11 -13.89 -7.68
C GLY A 33 -5.29 -13.44 -6.82
N ILE A 34 -5.06 -12.71 -5.72
CA ILE A 34 -6.10 -12.19 -4.83
C ILE A 34 -6.43 -10.75 -5.19
N ALA A 35 -7.72 -10.45 -5.36
CA ALA A 35 -8.18 -9.12 -5.72
C ALA A 35 -8.01 -8.13 -4.56
N LEU A 36 -7.40 -6.99 -4.86
CA LEU A 36 -7.26 -5.87 -3.95
C LEU A 36 -8.23 -4.76 -4.33
N TYR A 37 -8.93 -4.23 -3.35
CA TYR A 37 -9.89 -3.14 -3.55
C TYR A 37 -9.24 -1.77 -3.35
N GLU A 38 -8.36 -1.64 -2.39
CA GLU A 38 -7.60 -0.42 -2.13
C GLU A 38 -6.12 -0.68 -2.42
N THR A 39 -5.55 0.09 -3.33
CA THR A 39 -4.17 -0.11 -3.83
C THR A 39 -3.24 1.04 -3.46
N SER A 40 -3.72 1.93 -2.58
CA SER A 40 -2.99 3.12 -2.17
C SER A 40 -3.21 3.46 -0.71
N HIS A 41 -2.27 4.19 -0.15
CA HIS A 41 -2.34 4.80 1.16
C HIS A 41 -2.63 6.28 1.08
N VAL A 42 -3.25 6.83 2.14
CA VAL A 42 -3.46 8.26 2.33
C VAL A 42 -4.10 8.90 1.09
N ALA A 43 -5.27 8.35 0.70
CA ALA A 43 -6.05 8.82 -0.45
C ALA A 43 -5.25 8.93 -1.75
N GLY A 44 -4.29 8.04 -1.98
CA GLY A 44 -3.55 7.99 -3.24
C GLY A 44 -2.13 8.55 -3.21
N LEU A 45 -1.64 9.01 -2.08
CA LEU A 45 -0.27 9.58 -1.98
C LEU A 45 0.84 8.52 -2.08
N SER A 46 0.58 7.30 -1.66
CA SER A 46 1.56 6.21 -1.70
C SER A 46 0.90 4.91 -2.16
N SER A 47 1.58 4.16 -3.01
CA SER A 47 1.12 2.82 -3.42
C SER A 47 1.31 1.83 -2.27
N ILE A 48 0.41 0.84 -2.15
CA ILE A 48 0.63 -0.29 -1.25
C ILE A 48 1.79 -1.18 -1.69
N PHE A 49 2.13 -1.20 -2.97
CA PHE A 49 3.17 -2.07 -3.51
C PHE A 49 4.58 -1.57 -3.19
N MET A 50 5.39 -2.45 -2.62
CA MET A 50 6.82 -2.25 -2.41
C MET A 50 7.59 -2.89 -3.56
N GLU A 51 8.47 -2.12 -4.22
CA GLU A 51 9.26 -2.58 -5.38
C GLU A 51 10.07 -3.84 -5.06
N GLU A 52 10.63 -3.88 -3.85
CA GLU A 52 11.45 -4.99 -3.38
C GLU A 52 10.71 -6.32 -3.34
N ASN A 53 9.37 -6.27 -3.16
CA ASN A 53 8.53 -7.47 -3.05
C ASN A 53 8.10 -8.00 -4.43
N ILE A 54 8.15 -7.18 -5.47
CA ILE A 54 7.60 -7.54 -6.77
C ILE A 54 8.58 -8.42 -7.54
N ARG A 55 8.11 -9.59 -7.98
CA ARG A 55 8.79 -10.45 -8.95
C ARG A 55 8.42 -10.04 -10.36
N GLU A 56 7.13 -9.89 -10.61
CA GLU A 56 6.56 -9.64 -11.93
C GLU A 56 5.26 -8.83 -11.80
N ALA A 57 5.03 -7.94 -12.75
CA ALA A 57 3.78 -7.20 -12.88
C ALA A 57 3.32 -7.28 -14.33
N SER A 58 2.15 -7.86 -14.55
CA SER A 58 1.50 -7.98 -15.85
C SER A 58 0.33 -7.04 -15.94
N PHE A 59 0.24 -6.30 -17.05
CA PHE A 59 -0.86 -5.38 -17.29
C PHE A 59 -1.61 -5.75 -18.58
N VAL A 60 -2.91 -6.09 -18.43
CA VAL A 60 -3.79 -6.45 -19.55
C VAL A 60 -4.81 -5.35 -19.75
N LYS A 61 -4.80 -4.72 -20.95
CA LYS A 61 -5.70 -3.62 -21.31
C LYS A 61 -6.94 -4.07 -22.09
N ASN A 62 -6.89 -5.21 -22.74
CA ASN A 62 -7.90 -5.73 -23.68
C ASN A 62 -7.91 -7.24 -23.68
N GLY A 63 -9.06 -7.81 -24.10
CA GLY A 63 -9.15 -9.23 -24.36
C GLY A 63 -8.80 -10.05 -23.13
N PHE A 64 -9.40 -9.72 -22.01
CA PHE A 64 -9.14 -10.42 -20.75
C PHE A 64 -9.39 -11.91 -20.91
N PRO A 65 -8.41 -12.77 -20.60
CA PRO A 65 -8.66 -14.19 -20.46
C PRO A 65 -9.81 -14.44 -19.49
N ALA A 66 -10.57 -15.52 -19.70
CA ALA A 66 -11.75 -15.86 -18.90
C ALA A 66 -11.49 -15.98 -17.38
N ARG A 67 -10.22 -16.15 -16.99
CA ARG A 67 -9.80 -16.16 -15.57
C ARG A 67 -9.95 -14.81 -14.87
N TYR A 68 -10.01 -13.71 -15.63
CA TYR A 68 -10.17 -12.37 -15.07
C TYR A 68 -11.62 -11.89 -15.28
N GLY A 69 -12.31 -11.60 -14.20
CA GLY A 69 -13.69 -11.13 -14.24
C GLY A 69 -13.94 -9.99 -13.25
N GLY A 70 -15.14 -9.40 -13.34
CA GLY A 70 -15.63 -8.44 -12.36
C GLY A 70 -15.16 -6.99 -12.53
N ARG A 71 -14.32 -6.67 -13.55
CA ARG A 71 -13.87 -5.30 -13.86
C ARG A 71 -13.82 -5.08 -15.38
N LEU A 72 -13.90 -3.81 -15.82
CA LEU A 72 -14.16 -3.45 -17.22
C LEU A 72 -12.98 -2.79 -17.95
N SER A 73 -12.06 -2.13 -17.22
CA SER A 73 -11.07 -1.25 -17.86
C SER A 73 -9.70 -1.88 -18.03
N GLY A 74 -9.13 -2.49 -17.00
CA GLY A 74 -7.81 -3.09 -17.04
C GLY A 74 -7.59 -4.12 -15.94
N VAL A 75 -6.60 -4.98 -16.15
CA VAL A 75 -6.14 -5.94 -15.13
C VAL A 75 -4.66 -5.69 -14.87
N LEU A 76 -4.31 -5.40 -13.63
CA LEU A 76 -2.95 -5.36 -13.12
C LEU A 76 -2.74 -6.58 -12.22
N ASP A 77 -1.95 -7.53 -12.70
CA ASP A 77 -1.64 -8.78 -11.97
C ASP A 77 -0.20 -8.72 -11.48
N ILE A 78 -0.02 -8.69 -10.16
CA ILE A 78 1.27 -8.53 -9.49
C ILE A 78 1.59 -9.82 -8.74
N HIS A 79 2.74 -10.39 -9.07
CA HIS A 79 3.29 -11.56 -8.39
C HIS A 79 4.43 -11.14 -7.48
N LEU A 80 4.34 -11.54 -6.21
CA LEU A 80 5.39 -11.29 -5.23
C LEU A 80 6.53 -12.30 -5.36
N LYS A 81 7.73 -11.87 -4.94
CA LYS A 81 8.89 -12.75 -4.84
C LYS A 81 8.62 -13.92 -3.90
N GLU A 82 9.15 -15.05 -4.22
CA GLU A 82 9.05 -16.28 -3.42
C GLU A 82 10.16 -16.39 -2.38
N GLY A 83 11.10 -15.43 -2.39
CA GLY A 83 12.34 -15.51 -1.60
C GLY A 83 13.47 -16.26 -2.32
N ASN A 84 14.68 -15.98 -1.91
CA ASN A 84 15.87 -16.59 -2.52
C ASN A 84 16.09 -18.02 -1.99
N LYS A 85 16.34 -18.99 -2.90
CA LYS A 85 16.52 -20.41 -2.55
C LYS A 85 17.88 -20.72 -1.91
N ASN A 86 18.88 -19.86 -2.15
CA ASN A 86 20.27 -20.18 -1.85
C ASN A 86 20.91 -19.27 -0.80
N LYS A 87 20.54 -18.00 -0.80
CA LYS A 87 21.18 -16.96 0.03
C LYS A 87 20.12 -16.11 0.72
N SER A 88 20.39 -15.71 1.95
CA SER A 88 19.58 -14.69 2.63
C SER A 88 19.97 -13.32 2.11
N TYR A 89 18.97 -12.47 1.94
CA TYR A 89 19.11 -11.08 1.56
C TYR A 89 18.31 -10.22 2.52
N SER A 90 18.88 -9.08 2.90
CA SER A 90 18.21 -8.09 3.73
C SER A 90 18.46 -6.69 3.19
N LEU A 91 17.41 -5.87 3.19
CA LEU A 91 17.47 -4.46 2.83
C LEU A 91 16.78 -3.66 3.92
N PHE A 92 17.48 -2.63 4.40
CA PHE A 92 16.93 -1.63 5.32
C PHE A 92 17.07 -0.27 4.66
N SER A 93 16.02 0.50 4.66
CA SER A 93 16.03 1.85 4.12
C SER A 93 15.24 2.78 5.02
N ALA A 94 15.79 3.94 5.29
CA ALA A 94 15.11 5.00 6.00
C ALA A 94 15.29 6.32 5.25
N GLY A 95 14.23 7.09 5.17
CA GLY A 95 14.19 8.37 4.48
C GLY A 95 13.26 9.35 5.16
N ILE A 96 13.06 10.50 4.54
CA ILE A 96 12.19 11.57 5.07
C ILE A 96 10.76 11.08 5.29
N ALA A 97 10.21 10.28 4.38
CA ALA A 97 8.81 9.86 4.43
C ALA A 97 8.55 8.66 5.35
N GLY A 98 9.57 7.86 5.67
CA GLY A 98 9.38 6.63 6.44
C GLY A 98 10.58 5.69 6.39
N ALA A 99 10.40 4.48 6.89
CA ALA A 99 11.37 3.41 6.83
C ALA A 99 10.76 2.15 6.24
N LYS A 100 11.61 1.31 5.64
CA LYS A 100 11.24 0.00 5.12
C LYS A 100 12.31 -1.05 5.41
N VAL A 101 11.86 -2.28 5.55
CA VAL A 101 12.68 -3.47 5.68
C VAL A 101 12.18 -4.53 4.70
N HIS A 102 13.13 -5.24 4.10
CA HIS A 102 12.84 -6.41 3.28
C HIS A 102 13.85 -7.50 3.62
N LEU A 103 13.34 -8.69 3.89
CA LEU A 103 14.10 -9.87 4.26
C LEU A 103 13.64 -11.03 3.39
N GLU A 104 14.57 -11.74 2.77
CA GLU A 104 14.23 -12.95 2.04
C GLU A 104 15.36 -13.99 2.16
N GLY A 105 15.02 -15.25 2.01
CA GLY A 105 16.02 -16.30 2.03
C GLY A 105 15.45 -17.70 2.16
N PRO A 106 16.33 -18.72 2.21
CA PRO A 106 15.93 -20.09 2.46
C PRO A 106 15.73 -20.36 3.95
N LEU A 107 14.60 -20.95 4.32
CA LEU A 107 14.45 -21.67 5.59
C LEU A 107 15.09 -23.07 5.47
N ILE A 108 14.86 -23.73 4.31
CA ILE A 108 15.49 -24.99 3.95
C ILE A 108 16.02 -24.79 2.53
N LYS A 109 17.35 -24.90 2.36
CA LYS A 109 17.99 -24.68 1.05
C LYS A 109 17.31 -25.50 -0.04
N ASN A 110 17.02 -24.85 -1.16
CA ASN A 110 16.35 -25.40 -2.35
C ASN A 110 14.94 -25.97 -2.12
N LYS A 111 14.38 -25.91 -0.91
CA LYS A 111 13.06 -26.50 -0.59
C LYS A 111 12.06 -25.49 -0.04
N THR A 112 12.45 -24.66 0.91
CA THR A 112 11.53 -23.72 1.55
C THR A 112 12.14 -22.35 1.65
N THR A 113 11.45 -21.36 1.13
CA THR A 113 11.90 -19.96 1.16
C THR A 113 10.89 -19.08 1.86
N TYR A 114 11.36 -17.96 2.36
CA TYR A 114 10.53 -16.91 2.92
C TYR A 114 10.84 -15.55 2.30
N MET A 115 9.85 -14.69 2.29
CA MET A 115 9.93 -13.26 2.05
C MET A 115 9.12 -12.57 3.12
N LEU A 116 9.73 -11.61 3.83
CA LEU A 116 9.09 -10.79 4.84
C LEU A 116 9.47 -9.33 4.60
N SER A 117 8.49 -8.46 4.55
CA SER A 117 8.73 -7.03 4.36
C SER A 117 7.80 -6.21 5.21
N GLY A 118 8.28 -5.05 5.59
CA GLY A 118 7.49 -4.06 6.29
C GLY A 118 7.93 -2.66 5.96
N ARG A 119 6.99 -1.73 6.01
CA ARG A 119 7.30 -0.30 5.98
C ARG A 119 6.35 0.48 6.88
N THR A 120 6.80 1.62 7.31
CA THR A 120 6.01 2.57 8.06
C THR A 120 6.35 3.99 7.63
N SER A 121 5.36 4.86 7.64
CA SER A 121 5.55 6.29 7.39
C SER A 121 5.57 7.05 8.71
N TRP A 122 6.30 8.16 8.72
CA TRP A 122 6.25 9.17 9.78
C TRP A 122 5.94 10.56 9.23
N LEU A 123 5.06 10.61 8.23
CA LEU A 123 4.61 11.85 7.59
C LEU A 123 4.01 12.85 8.59
N ASN A 124 3.37 12.36 9.64
CA ASN A 124 2.80 13.18 10.71
C ASN A 124 3.82 14.14 11.34
N PHE A 125 5.09 13.72 11.48
CA PHE A 125 6.14 14.57 12.03
C PHE A 125 6.36 15.85 11.22
N TYR A 126 6.36 15.74 9.88
CA TYR A 126 6.55 16.88 8.99
C TYR A 126 5.25 17.65 8.77
N ILE A 127 4.15 16.95 8.59
CA ILE A 127 2.85 17.53 8.29
C ILE A 127 2.39 18.38 9.48
N ASN A 128 2.50 17.89 10.70
CA ASN A 128 2.15 18.66 11.89
C ASN A 128 2.95 19.96 12.01
N ASN A 129 4.26 19.89 11.81
CA ASN A 129 5.13 21.07 11.90
C ASN A 129 4.86 22.10 10.79
N LEU A 130 4.54 21.63 9.59
CA LEU A 130 4.27 22.51 8.46
C LEU A 130 2.84 23.07 8.50
N LEU A 131 1.84 22.22 8.68
CA LEU A 131 0.44 22.63 8.53
C LEU A 131 -0.10 23.36 9.76
N ARG A 132 0.37 23.09 10.98
CA ARG A 132 0.02 23.90 12.16
C ARG A 132 0.21 25.40 11.96
N LYS A 133 1.23 25.76 11.18
CA LYS A 133 1.53 27.17 10.86
C LYS A 133 0.54 27.78 9.86
N TYR A 134 -0.10 26.97 9.02
CA TYR A 134 -0.93 27.43 7.90
C TYR A 134 -2.40 27.00 8.02
N THR A 135 -2.73 26.16 8.98
CA THR A 135 -4.09 25.64 9.16
C THR A 135 -4.64 25.98 10.54
N ARG A 136 -5.96 25.85 10.68
CA ARG A 136 -6.66 26.03 11.97
C ARG A 136 -6.75 24.73 12.79
N PHE A 137 -6.02 23.67 12.39
CA PHE A 137 -6.00 22.40 13.11
C PHE A 137 -4.86 22.38 14.12
N ASP A 138 -5.14 21.86 15.30
CA ASP A 138 -4.16 21.73 16.37
C ASP A 138 -3.25 20.53 16.19
N ASP A 139 -3.81 19.45 15.60
CA ASP A 139 -3.08 18.22 15.31
C ASP A 139 -3.57 17.57 14.01
N ILE A 140 -2.63 17.14 13.19
CA ILE A 140 -2.87 16.41 11.93
C ILE A 140 -2.03 15.15 11.97
N ASN A 141 -2.68 14.00 12.07
CA ASN A 141 -2.01 12.72 12.10
C ASN A 141 -2.24 11.99 10.77
N VAL A 142 -1.18 11.83 9.99
CA VAL A 142 -1.17 11.10 8.73
C VAL A 142 -0.07 10.06 8.78
N ALA A 143 -0.44 8.79 8.83
CA ALA A 143 0.51 7.70 8.88
C ALA A 143 -0.05 6.47 8.18
N TYR A 144 0.86 5.67 7.62
CA TYR A 144 0.52 4.35 7.09
C TYR A 144 1.61 3.33 7.42
N SER A 145 1.25 2.07 7.38
CA SER A 145 2.17 0.96 7.55
C SER A 145 1.71 -0.26 6.78
N ASP A 146 2.66 -1.04 6.29
CA ASP A 146 2.47 -2.31 5.59
C ASP A 146 3.33 -3.40 6.16
N VAL A 147 2.78 -4.61 6.12
CA VAL A 147 3.52 -5.86 6.40
C VAL A 147 3.14 -6.88 5.35
N TYR A 148 4.15 -7.55 4.79
CA TYR A 148 4.03 -8.64 3.83
C TYR A 148 4.75 -9.86 4.33
N GLY A 149 4.16 -11.01 4.12
CA GLY A 149 4.81 -12.29 4.36
C GLY A 149 4.47 -13.27 3.24
N LYS A 150 5.48 -13.97 2.74
CA LYS A 150 5.29 -15.09 1.81
C LYS A 150 6.19 -16.23 2.20
N LEU A 151 5.59 -17.41 2.29
CA LEU A 151 6.29 -18.67 2.51
C LEU A 151 6.05 -19.56 1.29
N THR A 152 7.12 -20.11 0.73
CA THR A 152 7.02 -20.97 -0.46
C THR A 152 7.74 -22.28 -0.22
N HIS A 153 7.06 -23.40 -0.47
CA HIS A 153 7.63 -24.74 -0.38
C HIS A 153 7.60 -25.43 -1.74
N TYR A 154 8.74 -25.94 -2.16
CA TYR A 154 8.94 -26.64 -3.42
C TYR A 154 9.01 -28.13 -3.17
N PHE A 155 7.93 -28.86 -3.50
CA PHE A 155 7.87 -30.32 -3.39
C PHE A 155 8.65 -30.99 -4.52
N SER A 156 8.56 -30.42 -5.73
CA SER A 156 9.26 -30.86 -6.94
C SER A 156 9.48 -29.66 -7.88
N PRO A 157 10.20 -29.81 -8.99
CA PRO A 157 10.33 -28.75 -10.00
C PRO A 157 8.99 -28.25 -10.57
N SER A 158 7.96 -29.10 -10.56
CA SER A 158 6.62 -28.79 -11.09
C SER A 158 5.55 -28.59 -10.01
N SER A 159 5.88 -28.76 -8.72
CA SER A 159 4.90 -28.65 -7.63
C SER A 159 5.39 -27.72 -6.53
N THR A 160 4.68 -26.63 -6.35
CA THR A 160 5.00 -25.59 -5.38
C THR A 160 3.76 -25.18 -4.61
N LEU A 161 3.88 -24.99 -3.31
CA LEU A 161 2.86 -24.41 -2.46
C LEU A 161 3.37 -23.10 -1.91
N SER A 162 2.57 -22.05 -2.07
CA SER A 162 2.87 -20.73 -1.49
C SER A 162 1.73 -20.26 -0.61
N PHE A 163 2.10 -19.66 0.50
CA PHE A 163 1.19 -18.91 1.37
C PHE A 163 1.64 -17.46 1.38
N THR A 164 0.72 -16.54 1.06
CA THR A 164 0.96 -15.10 1.05
C THR A 164 0.02 -14.41 2.01
N ALA A 165 0.54 -13.49 2.81
CA ALA A 165 -0.24 -12.63 3.69
C ALA A 165 0.20 -11.17 3.53
N TYR A 166 -0.77 -10.28 3.57
CA TYR A 166 -0.56 -8.84 3.52
C TYR A 166 -1.48 -8.13 4.51
N ARG A 167 -0.95 -7.11 5.16
CA ARG A 167 -1.73 -6.18 5.98
C ARG A 167 -1.23 -4.77 5.78
N GLY A 168 -2.12 -3.88 5.34
CA GLY A 168 -1.95 -2.44 5.27
C GLY A 168 -2.80 -1.72 6.32
N SER A 169 -2.34 -0.59 6.80
CA SER A 169 -3.09 0.26 7.72
C SER A 169 -2.81 1.73 7.46
N ASP A 170 -3.87 2.51 7.38
CA ASP A 170 -3.86 3.96 7.25
C ASP A 170 -4.47 4.62 8.48
N ARG A 171 -3.92 5.77 8.84
CA ARG A 171 -4.48 6.68 9.85
C ARG A 171 -4.52 8.08 9.28
N PHE A 172 -5.68 8.69 9.34
CA PHE A 172 -5.88 10.08 9.01
C PHE A 172 -6.77 10.71 10.07
N HIS A 173 -6.21 11.57 10.90
CA HIS A 173 -6.95 12.28 11.95
C HIS A 173 -6.65 13.77 11.90
N LEU A 174 -7.69 14.55 12.07
CA LEU A 174 -7.66 16.00 12.24
C LEU A 174 -8.24 16.35 13.59
N SER A 175 -7.57 17.16 14.38
CA SER A 175 -8.06 17.64 15.66
C SER A 175 -8.09 19.16 15.68
N LYS A 176 -9.16 19.73 16.21
CA LYS A 176 -9.32 21.16 16.39
C LYS A 176 -9.96 21.43 17.75
N THR A 177 -9.39 22.37 18.50
CA THR A 177 -9.97 22.88 19.72
C THR A 177 -10.60 24.24 19.44
N ASN A 178 -11.91 24.34 19.57
CA ASN A 178 -12.61 25.62 19.48
C ASN A 178 -12.75 26.18 20.90
N VAL A 179 -12.20 27.36 21.12
CA VAL A 179 -12.31 28.10 22.37
C VAL A 179 -13.41 29.13 22.20
N ILE A 180 -14.48 28.99 22.95
CA ILE A 180 -15.61 29.91 22.96
C ILE A 180 -15.56 30.69 24.27
N PRO A 181 -15.15 31.97 24.25
CA PRO A 181 -15.17 32.80 25.43
C PRO A 181 -16.61 33.13 25.79
N GLN A 182 -16.96 32.97 27.05
CA GLN A 182 -18.21 33.46 27.65
C GLN A 182 -17.87 34.42 28.80
N GLU A 183 -18.83 35.23 29.21
CA GLU A 183 -18.58 36.31 30.19
C GLU A 183 -18.00 35.83 31.54
N ASP A 184 -18.37 34.62 31.98
CA ASP A 184 -17.91 34.06 33.26
C ASP A 184 -17.01 32.83 33.15
N PHE A 185 -16.88 32.20 31.97
CA PHE A 185 -16.07 31.03 31.78
C PHE A 185 -15.65 30.84 30.32
N THR A 186 -14.65 30.02 30.09
CA THR A 186 -14.19 29.64 28.75
C THR A 186 -14.59 28.20 28.47
N LEU A 187 -15.36 27.97 27.40
CA LEU A 187 -15.72 26.64 26.94
C LEU A 187 -14.73 26.19 25.86
N SER A 188 -14.05 25.08 26.11
CA SER A 188 -13.19 24.44 25.12
C SER A 188 -13.89 23.23 24.50
N VAL A 189 -14.22 23.29 23.22
CA VAL A 189 -14.82 22.18 22.46
C VAL A 189 -13.71 21.52 21.66
N PHE A 190 -13.43 20.26 21.98
CA PHE A 190 -12.47 19.43 21.26
C PHE A 190 -13.21 18.64 20.18
N ASP A 191 -12.89 18.91 18.92
CA ASP A 191 -13.42 18.21 17.76
C ASP A 191 -12.30 17.36 17.15
N ARG A 192 -12.54 16.05 17.01
CA ARG A 192 -11.61 15.09 16.40
C ARG A 192 -12.33 14.30 15.32
N ASN A 193 -11.94 14.57 14.08
CA ASN A 193 -12.43 13.87 12.91
C ASN A 193 -11.30 13.03 12.31
N GLY A 194 -11.61 11.80 11.91
CA GLY A 194 -10.58 10.97 11.29
C GLY A 194 -11.10 9.64 10.78
N LEU A 195 -10.28 9.04 9.93
CA LEU A 195 -10.50 7.74 9.31
C LEU A 195 -9.35 6.81 9.65
N ASN A 196 -9.68 5.60 10.06
CA ASN A 196 -8.75 4.49 10.13
C ASN A 196 -9.16 3.47 9.08
N TRP A 197 -8.24 3.11 8.21
CA TRP A 197 -8.44 2.14 7.17
C TRP A 197 -7.51 0.96 7.36
N LYS A 198 -8.01 -0.26 7.14
CA LYS A 198 -7.20 -1.48 7.14
C LYS A 198 -7.50 -2.29 5.90
N ASN A 199 -6.46 -2.87 5.32
CA ASN A 199 -6.53 -3.76 4.18
C ASN A 199 -5.79 -5.05 4.55
N GLU A 200 -6.46 -6.18 4.48
CA GLU A 200 -5.91 -7.48 4.89
C GLU A 200 -6.17 -8.51 3.80
N MET A 201 -5.17 -9.38 3.57
CA MET A 201 -5.21 -10.45 2.60
C MET A 201 -4.43 -11.66 3.15
N ALA A 202 -4.96 -12.85 2.99
CA ALA A 202 -4.29 -14.12 3.31
C ALA A 202 -4.77 -15.26 2.42
#